data_27f35bfa830d6ee114f5fd19455b69e3
#
_entry.id   27f35bfa830d6ee114f5fd19455b69e3
#
_cell.length_a   1.000
_cell.length_b   1.000
_cell.length_c   1.000
_cell.angle_alpha   90.00
_cell.angle_beta   90.00
_cell.angle_gamma   90.00
#
_symmetry.space_group_name_H-M   'P 1'
#
loop_
_entity.id
_entity.type
_entity.pdbx_description
1 polymer ?
#
loop_
_entity_poly.entity_id
_entity_poly.type
_entity_poly.pdbx_seq_one_letter_code
_entity_poly.pdbx_strand_id
1 'polypeptide(L)'
;MRIVIQRVVEASVTIEGKIHGKIGSGLLVLLGIESEDTQEDIDWLVGKIARLRIFADLEDKMNLSLSDVEGEVLVISQFTLHAS
;
A
#
# COMPACT_ATOMS: atom_id res chain seq x y z
N MET A 1 7.71 -1.14 -12.94
CA MET A 1 7.24 -1.03 -11.54
C MET A 1 6.45 -2.27 -11.16
N ARG A 2 6.73 -2.81 -10.00
CA ARG A 2 5.97 -3.93 -9.44
C ARG A 2 5.31 -3.48 -8.15
N ILE A 3 4.12 -4.00 -7.90
CA ILE A 3 3.39 -3.62 -6.70
C ILE A 3 2.68 -4.85 -6.11
N VAL A 4 2.73 -4.95 -4.79
CA VAL A 4 1.97 -5.92 -4.02
C VAL A 4 1.16 -5.14 -2.99
N ILE A 5 -0.14 -5.38 -2.98
CA ILE A 5 -1.06 -4.68 -2.07
C ILE A 5 -1.71 -5.71 -1.15
N GLN A 6 -1.69 -5.44 0.14
CA GLN A 6 -2.28 -6.32 1.14
C GLN A 6 -3.14 -5.51 2.10
N ARG A 7 -4.37 -5.97 2.34
CA ARG A 7 -5.20 -5.41 3.40
C ARG A 7 -4.67 -5.88 4.74
N VAL A 8 -4.59 -4.96 5.70
CA VAL A 8 -4.09 -5.28 7.04
C VAL A 8 -4.94 -4.64 8.11
N VAL A 9 -4.99 -5.25 9.28
CA VAL A 9 -5.58 -4.62 10.47
C VAL A 9 -4.54 -3.82 11.21
N GLU A 10 -3.26 -4.16 11.02
CA GLU A 10 -2.12 -3.35 11.45
C GLU A 10 -0.89 -3.80 10.68
N ALA A 11 0.05 -2.90 10.50
CA ALA A 11 1.33 -3.20 9.88
C ALA A 11 2.40 -2.25 10.42
N SER A 12 3.64 -2.73 10.43
CA SER A 12 4.76 -1.89 10.84
C SER A 12 6.03 -2.31 10.11
N VAL A 13 6.98 -1.38 10.02
CA VAL A 13 8.30 -1.63 9.47
C VAL A 13 9.31 -1.37 10.56
N THR A 14 10.11 -2.38 10.85
CA THR A 14 11.18 -2.29 11.85
C THR A 14 12.52 -2.44 11.15
N ILE A 15 13.41 -1.48 11.37
CA ILE A 15 14.76 -1.49 10.82
C ILE A 15 15.74 -1.32 11.98
N GLU A 16 16.66 -2.26 12.11
CA GLU A 16 17.67 -2.25 13.19
C GLU A 16 17.05 -2.08 14.58
N GLY A 17 15.92 -2.75 14.81
CA GLY A 17 15.26 -2.73 16.10
C GLY A 17 14.39 -1.51 16.37
N LYS A 18 14.29 -0.60 15.40
CA LYS A 18 13.46 0.61 15.53
C LYS A 18 12.30 0.58 14.55
N ILE A 19 11.13 1.02 15.02
CA ILE A 19 9.94 1.13 14.18
C ILE A 19 10.05 2.40 13.34
N HIS A 20 10.09 2.24 12.00
CA HIS A 20 10.17 3.34 11.06
C HIS A 20 8.81 3.74 10.50
N GLY A 21 7.83 2.87 10.58
CA GLY A 21 6.48 3.17 10.15
C GLY A 21 5.52 2.19 10.79
N LYS A 22 4.33 2.68 11.13
CA LYS A 22 3.27 1.85 11.70
C LYS A 22 1.92 2.40 11.30
N ILE A 23 1.02 1.51 10.91
CA ILE A 23 -0.37 1.86 10.61
C ILE A 23 -1.30 0.90 11.34
N GLY A 24 -2.53 1.35 11.57
CA GLY A 24 -3.62 0.49 11.97
C GLY A 24 -4.26 -0.15 10.75
N SER A 25 -5.58 -0.18 10.70
CA SER A 25 -6.32 -0.75 9.59
C SER A 25 -6.05 0.00 8.28
N GLY A 26 -5.80 -0.72 7.20
CA GLY A 26 -5.53 -0.10 5.92
C GLY A 26 -4.84 -1.02 4.94
N LEU A 27 -3.89 -0.48 4.19
CA LEU A 27 -3.16 -1.20 3.15
C LEU A 27 -1.66 -1.17 3.38
N LEU A 28 -1.05 -2.33 3.22
CA LEU A 28 0.39 -2.45 3.11
C LEU A 28 0.72 -2.55 1.63
N VAL A 29 1.58 -1.66 1.14
CA VAL A 29 1.97 -1.62 -0.26
C VAL A 29 3.48 -1.84 -0.37
N LEU A 30 3.85 -2.90 -1.07
CA LEU A 30 5.25 -3.17 -1.40
C LEU A 30 5.48 -2.70 -2.83
N LEU A 31 6.39 -1.76 -3.02
CA LEU A 31 6.62 -1.10 -4.29
C LEU A 31 8.04 -1.35 -4.78
N GLY A 32 8.15 -2.05 -5.92
CA GLY A 32 9.42 -2.22 -6.61
C GLY A 32 9.51 -1.22 -7.74
N ILE A 33 10.41 -0.26 -7.61
CA ILE A 33 10.61 0.82 -8.58
C ILE A 33 11.75 0.46 -9.51
N GLU A 34 11.54 0.63 -10.80
CA GLU A 34 12.58 0.43 -11.82
C GLU A 34 13.09 1.80 -12.28
N SER A 35 14.26 1.81 -12.91
CA SER A 35 14.90 3.05 -13.34
C SER A 35 14.10 3.82 -14.38
N GLU A 36 13.19 3.15 -15.08
CA GLU A 36 12.33 3.78 -16.11
C GLU A 36 11.08 4.42 -15.52
N ASP A 37 10.79 4.17 -14.26
CA ASP A 37 9.60 4.69 -13.62
C ASP A 37 9.77 6.16 -13.26
N THR A 38 8.71 6.93 -13.49
CA THR A 38 8.70 8.37 -13.21
C THR A 38 7.88 8.68 -11.99
N GLN A 39 8.02 9.91 -11.47
CA GLN A 39 7.18 10.37 -10.36
C GLN A 39 5.70 10.40 -10.77
N GLU A 40 5.41 10.68 -12.02
CA GLU A 40 4.03 10.68 -12.52
C GLU A 40 3.42 9.27 -12.44
N ASP A 41 4.21 8.24 -12.74
CA ASP A 41 3.76 6.85 -12.64
C ASP A 41 3.40 6.51 -11.19
N ILE A 42 4.22 6.95 -10.26
CA ILE A 42 4.01 6.72 -8.83
C ILE A 42 2.75 7.45 -8.35
N ASP A 43 2.59 8.71 -8.72
CA ASP A 43 1.44 9.53 -8.35
C ASP A 43 0.14 8.95 -8.88
N TRP A 44 0.14 8.49 -10.14
CA TRP A 44 -1.01 7.84 -10.74
C TRP A 44 -1.40 6.57 -9.97
N LEU A 45 -0.40 5.77 -9.61
CA LEU A 45 -0.61 4.52 -8.89
C LEU A 45 -1.16 4.77 -7.49
N VAL A 46 -0.61 5.75 -6.77
CA VAL A 46 -1.09 6.12 -5.43
C VAL A 46 -2.55 6.54 -5.48
N GLY A 47 -2.92 7.36 -6.47
CA GLY A 47 -4.31 7.77 -6.65
C GLY A 47 -5.24 6.60 -6.94
N LYS A 48 -4.77 5.64 -7.73
CA LYS A 48 -5.55 4.45 -8.03
C LYS A 48 -5.75 3.56 -6.81
N ILE A 49 -4.68 3.36 -6.02
CA ILE A 49 -4.75 2.56 -4.79
C ILE A 49 -5.78 3.14 -3.82
N ALA A 50 -5.79 4.47 -3.66
CA ALA A 50 -6.72 5.13 -2.75
C ALA A 50 -8.18 4.92 -3.15
N ARG A 51 -8.45 4.64 -4.42
CA ARG A 51 -9.80 4.45 -4.95
C ARG A 51 -10.22 2.99 -5.09
N LEU A 52 -9.34 2.04 -4.81
CA LEU A 52 -9.70 0.62 -4.87
C LEU A 52 -10.75 0.30 -3.81
N ARG A 53 -11.80 -0.40 -4.22
CA ARG A 53 -12.92 -0.77 -3.35
C ARG A 53 -12.75 -2.19 -2.83
N ILE A 54 -11.74 -2.37 -2.00
CA ILE A 54 -11.34 -3.69 -1.50
C ILE A 54 -11.62 -3.88 -0.02
N PHE A 55 -12.35 -2.96 0.61
CA PHE A 55 -12.77 -3.09 2.01
C PHE A 55 -14.24 -3.49 2.08
N ALA A 56 -14.56 -4.36 3.04
CA ALA A 56 -15.92 -4.84 3.22
C ALA A 56 -16.83 -3.75 3.77
N ASP A 57 -18.03 -3.65 3.21
CA ASP A 57 -19.08 -2.80 3.73
C ASP A 57 -19.90 -3.55 4.78
N LEU A 58 -21.00 -2.96 5.24
CA LEU A 58 -21.87 -3.57 6.26
C LEU A 58 -22.54 -4.86 5.79
N GLU A 59 -22.59 -5.09 4.48
CA GLU A 59 -23.14 -6.31 3.90
C GLU A 59 -22.06 -7.33 3.54
N ASP A 60 -20.84 -7.10 4.00
CA ASP A 60 -19.66 -7.95 3.74
C ASP A 60 -19.31 -8.05 2.25
N LYS A 61 -19.59 -7.00 1.50
CA LYS A 61 -19.18 -6.89 0.10
C LYS A 61 -18.01 -5.96 -0.03
N MET A 62 -17.06 -6.29 -0.88
CA MET A 62 -15.90 -5.43 -1.16
C MET A 62 -16.32 -4.20 -1.95
N ASN A 63 -16.79 -3.19 -1.27
CA ASN A 63 -17.39 -2.01 -1.88
C ASN A 63 -16.82 -0.69 -1.37
N LEU A 64 -16.04 -0.72 -0.30
CA LEU A 64 -15.49 0.49 0.29
C LEU A 64 -14.04 0.71 -0.12
N SER A 65 -13.70 1.96 -0.37
CA SER A 65 -12.33 2.37 -0.67
C SER A 65 -11.57 2.69 0.61
N LEU A 66 -10.27 2.94 0.48
CA LEU A 66 -9.44 3.36 1.60
C LEU A 66 -9.99 4.63 2.27
N SER A 67 -10.45 5.60 1.47
CA SER A 67 -11.03 6.84 1.99
C SER A 67 -12.33 6.59 2.76
N ASP A 68 -13.14 5.65 2.28
CA ASP A 68 -14.42 5.34 2.93
C ASP A 68 -14.24 4.76 4.33
N VAL A 69 -13.19 3.98 4.54
CA VAL A 69 -12.92 3.35 5.84
C VAL A 69 -11.96 4.16 6.70
N GLU A 70 -11.54 5.34 6.23
CA GLU A 70 -10.55 6.17 6.89
C GLU A 70 -9.27 5.39 7.22
N GLY A 71 -8.87 4.55 6.28
CA GLY A 71 -7.70 3.69 6.46
C GLY A 71 -6.39 4.43 6.20
N GLU A 72 -5.31 3.78 6.58
CA GLU A 72 -3.96 4.29 6.38
C GLU A 72 -3.22 3.43 5.36
N VAL A 73 -2.16 3.97 4.78
CA VAL A 73 -1.32 3.24 3.84
C VAL A 73 0.12 3.25 4.33
N LEU A 74 0.72 2.09 4.38
CA LEU A 74 2.15 1.96 4.64
C LEU A 74 2.80 1.49 3.35
N VAL A 75 3.66 2.33 2.78
CA VAL A 75 4.37 2.02 1.54
C VAL A 75 5.81 1.68 1.84
N ILE A 76 6.23 0.51 1.38
CA ILE A 76 7.62 0.07 1.49
C ILE A 76 8.18 0.01 0.08
N SER A 77 9.16 0.87 -0.17
CA SER A 77 9.82 0.93 -1.46
C SER A 77 11.02 -0.01 -1.45
N GLN A 78 11.03 -0.97 -2.38
CA GLN A 78 12.10 -1.95 -2.48
C GLN A 78 12.60 -2.02 -3.91
N PHE A 79 13.89 -1.83 -4.09
CA PHE A 79 14.51 -1.93 -5.40
C PHE A 79 14.86 -3.35 -5.80
N THR A 80 14.75 -4.29 -4.87
CA THR A 80 15.17 -5.68 -5.06
C THR A 80 14.03 -6.66 -5.32
N LEU A 81 12.77 -6.19 -5.42
CA LEU A 81 11.61 -7.06 -5.63
C LEU A 81 11.70 -7.90 -6.91
N HIS A 82 12.39 -7.40 -7.91
CA HIS A 82 12.56 -8.08 -9.19
C HIS A 82 14.01 -8.49 -9.46
N ALA A 83 14.84 -8.47 -8.46
CA ALA A 83 16.21 -8.91 -8.60
C ALA A 83 16.25 -10.41 -8.89
N SER A 84 17.00 -10.77 -9.86
CA SER A 84 17.15 -12.16 -10.25
C SER A 84 18.26 -12.85 -9.48
#